data_150a544df4cb5d19a2661edbdbab6f21
#
_entry.id   150a544df4cb5d19a2661edbdbab6f21
#
_cell.length_a   1.000
_cell.length_b   1.000
_cell.length_c   1.000
_cell.angle_alpha   90.00
_cell.angle_beta   90.00
_cell.angle_gamma   90.00
#
_symmetry.space_group_name_H-M   'P 1'
#
loop_
_entity.id
_entity.type
_entity.pdbx_description
1 polymer ?
#
loop_
_entity_poly.entity_id
_entity_poly.type
_entity_poly.pdbx_seq_one_letter_code
_entity_poly.pdbx_strand_id
1 'polypeptide(L)'
;TFTRLVSVFLLTAIGNLFFLSCSGREKNVPAVSILEIALQQAGENRVELEKVLSRYQIDPADSLKYRAACFLIENMPYYTYYKGKQLDRYFTYYALLQKTRGLGISPQVVADSVRHMYGPLYLDSLQSYRDIETVDSAYLCNNIEWSFKVWQEQPWGKHVSFADFCEYLLPYRIGDETLASWRESIYQKYNLLLDSLRASGVLDKEDPIVAARCLLDSIRKGGAVFTTAVPANLPHVGPEVVQQKTGSCRELTDFVVYVCRALGIPCAIDFMPIRGDENDSHQWVAFTDKYGTLYYHEFPNGVSEVRKDAMCGMPKIKVYRNTFSLNR
;
A
#
# COMPACT_ATOMS: atom_id res chain seq x y z
N THR A 1 -74.75 -9.08 30.65
CA THR A 1 -73.47 -8.83 31.33
C THR A 1 -72.75 -10.12 31.78
N PHE A 2 -73.18 -11.31 31.31
CA PHE A 2 -72.53 -12.60 31.73
C PHE A 2 -71.87 -13.36 30.57
N THR A 3 -71.91 -12.79 29.38
CA THR A 3 -71.42 -13.47 28.16
C THR A 3 -70.03 -12.95 27.67
N ARG A 4 -69.39 -12.02 28.41
CA ARG A 4 -68.02 -11.49 28.02
C ARG A 4 -66.87 -12.02 28.85
N LEU A 5 -67.08 -12.85 29.87
CA LEU A 5 -66.06 -13.39 30.76
C LEU A 5 -65.61 -14.81 30.40
N VAL A 6 -66.28 -15.50 29.51
CA VAL A 6 -65.93 -16.88 29.12
C VAL A 6 -65.00 -16.92 27.88
N SER A 7 -64.97 -15.86 27.07
CA SER A 7 -64.13 -15.78 25.87
C SER A 7 -62.64 -15.42 26.13
N VAL A 8 -62.33 -14.92 27.34
CA VAL A 8 -60.92 -14.50 27.63
C VAL A 8 -60.10 -15.65 28.23
N PHE A 9 -60.75 -16.66 28.83
CA PHE A 9 -60.03 -17.81 29.43
C PHE A 9 -59.72 -18.95 28.44
N LEU A 10 -60.31 -18.97 27.26
CA LEU A 10 -60.01 -19.99 26.24
C LEU A 10 -58.85 -19.57 25.30
N LEU A 11 -58.50 -18.32 25.24
CA LEU A 11 -57.38 -17.82 24.41
C LEU A 11 -56.00 -17.86 25.10
N THR A 12 -55.97 -18.03 26.42
CA THR A 12 -54.72 -18.18 27.17
C THR A 12 -54.21 -19.61 27.27
N ALA A 13 -55.06 -20.62 26.99
CA ALA A 13 -54.66 -22.04 27.07
C ALA A 13 -54.07 -22.57 25.74
N ILE A 14 -54.24 -21.88 24.62
CA ILE A 14 -53.72 -22.30 23.30
C ILE A 14 -52.37 -21.64 23.01
N GLY A 15 -52.01 -20.57 23.72
CA GLY A 15 -50.73 -19.85 23.55
C GLY A 15 -49.49 -20.53 24.15
N ASN A 16 -49.67 -21.57 24.99
CA ASN A 16 -48.53 -22.20 25.70
C ASN A 16 -48.10 -23.57 25.11
N LEU A 17 -48.62 -23.96 23.95
CA LEU A 17 -48.30 -25.28 23.35
C LEU A 17 -47.39 -25.20 22.11
N PHE A 18 -46.91 -24.03 21.76
CA PHE A 18 -45.99 -23.85 20.60
C PHE A 18 -44.58 -23.41 20.94
N PHE A 19 -44.16 -23.47 22.22
CA PHE A 19 -42.77 -23.21 22.61
C PHE A 19 -42.06 -24.46 23.15
N LEU A 20 -42.34 -25.61 22.58
CA LEU A 20 -41.56 -26.80 22.82
C LEU A 20 -40.94 -27.25 21.51
N SER A 21 -39.61 -27.12 21.49
CA SER A 21 -38.70 -27.82 20.58
C SER A 21 -38.29 -27.08 19.32
N CYS A 22 -37.27 -26.27 19.50
CA CYS A 22 -36.10 -26.26 18.63
C CYS A 22 -34.90 -25.84 19.46
N SER A 23 -34.52 -26.66 20.44
CA SER A 23 -33.15 -26.72 20.91
C SER A 23 -32.33 -27.53 19.89
N GLY A 24 -32.28 -27.03 18.67
CA GLY A 24 -31.20 -27.37 17.77
C GLY A 24 -29.92 -26.96 18.48
N ARG A 25 -29.12 -27.92 18.93
CA ARG A 25 -27.71 -27.71 19.21
C ARG A 25 -27.14 -27.09 17.93
N GLU A 26 -27.03 -25.75 17.90
CA GLU A 26 -26.09 -25.13 17.00
C GLU A 26 -24.74 -25.80 17.32
N LYS A 27 -24.31 -26.66 16.41
CA LYS A 27 -22.94 -27.11 16.42
C LYS A 27 -22.15 -25.80 16.29
N ASN A 28 -21.48 -25.38 17.37
CA ASN A 28 -20.45 -24.35 17.31
C ASN A 28 -19.42 -24.87 16.32
N VAL A 29 -19.62 -24.59 15.05
CA VAL A 29 -18.58 -24.73 14.04
C VAL A 29 -17.58 -23.64 14.43
N PRO A 30 -16.37 -24.00 14.86
CA PRO A 30 -15.37 -22.99 15.21
C PRO A 30 -15.21 -22.07 13.99
N ALA A 31 -15.37 -20.77 14.23
CA ALA A 31 -15.19 -19.78 13.17
C ALA A 31 -13.77 -19.95 12.59
N VAL A 32 -13.69 -20.27 11.31
CA VAL A 32 -12.41 -20.41 10.62
C VAL A 32 -11.71 -19.06 10.68
N SER A 33 -10.45 -19.02 11.11
CA SER A 33 -9.71 -17.78 11.22
C SER A 33 -9.46 -17.18 9.83
N ILE A 34 -9.31 -15.85 9.76
CA ILE A 34 -9.02 -15.16 8.49
C ILE A 34 -7.71 -15.68 7.87
N LEU A 35 -6.72 -15.94 8.71
CA LEU A 35 -5.46 -16.54 8.29
C LEU A 35 -5.67 -17.90 7.61
N GLU A 36 -6.47 -18.76 8.20
CA GLU A 36 -6.76 -20.07 7.63
C GLU A 36 -7.53 -19.97 6.30
N ILE A 37 -8.46 -19.01 6.19
CA ILE A 37 -9.16 -18.72 4.92
C ILE A 37 -8.15 -18.28 3.85
N ALA A 38 -7.21 -17.41 4.18
CA ALA A 38 -6.17 -16.97 3.26
C ALA A 38 -5.26 -18.15 2.84
N LEU A 39 -4.83 -18.98 3.78
CA LEU A 39 -4.00 -20.15 3.51
C LEU A 39 -4.73 -21.18 2.64
N GLN A 40 -6.05 -21.34 2.78
CA GLN A 40 -6.85 -22.19 1.88
C GLN A 40 -6.88 -21.62 0.45
N GLN A 41 -6.92 -20.29 0.29
CA GLN A 41 -6.89 -19.65 -1.01
C GLN A 41 -5.51 -19.71 -1.71
N ALA A 42 -4.45 -19.99 -0.97
CA ALA A 42 -3.10 -20.12 -1.51
C ALA A 42 -2.91 -21.38 -2.38
N GLY A 43 -3.79 -22.37 -2.26
CA GLY A 43 -3.65 -23.62 -3.00
C GLY A 43 -2.31 -24.30 -2.74
N GLU A 44 -1.56 -24.61 -3.79
CA GLU A 44 -0.23 -25.26 -3.69
C GLU A 44 0.82 -24.35 -3.02
N ASN A 45 0.65 -23.02 -3.10
CA ASN A 45 1.56 -22.05 -2.48
C ASN A 45 1.44 -21.99 -0.94
N ARG A 46 0.41 -22.64 -0.36
CA ARG A 46 0.24 -22.73 1.09
C ARG A 46 1.52 -23.12 1.82
N VAL A 47 2.26 -24.07 1.27
CA VAL A 47 3.52 -24.55 1.85
C VAL A 47 4.55 -23.43 2.02
N GLU A 48 4.65 -22.53 1.07
CA GLU A 48 5.58 -21.39 1.15
C GLU A 48 5.16 -20.41 2.25
N LEU A 49 3.85 -20.11 2.37
CA LEU A 49 3.35 -19.23 3.41
C LEU A 49 3.48 -19.84 4.81
N GLU A 50 3.26 -21.15 4.96
CA GLU A 50 3.45 -21.86 6.24
C GLU A 50 4.92 -21.90 6.67
N LYS A 51 5.89 -21.93 5.73
CA LYS A 51 7.31 -21.78 6.04
C LYS A 51 7.61 -20.43 6.71
N VAL A 52 6.99 -19.32 6.24
CA VAL A 52 7.16 -18.01 6.85
C VAL A 52 6.61 -17.98 8.27
N LEU A 53 5.41 -18.50 8.47
CA LEU A 53 4.79 -18.58 9.79
C LEU A 53 5.62 -19.42 10.76
N SER A 54 6.05 -20.61 10.32
CA SER A 54 6.87 -21.52 11.12
C SER A 54 8.20 -20.89 11.51
N ARG A 55 8.85 -20.14 10.59
CA ARG A 55 10.11 -19.44 10.87
C ARG A 55 10.00 -18.51 12.09
N TYR A 56 8.94 -17.70 12.17
CA TYR A 56 8.78 -16.70 13.22
C TYR A 56 8.00 -17.20 14.45
N GLN A 57 7.44 -18.40 14.40
CA GLN A 57 6.75 -19.00 15.54
C GLN A 57 7.69 -19.64 16.57
N ILE A 58 8.92 -19.98 16.15
CA ILE A 58 9.87 -20.76 16.97
C ILE A 58 10.41 -19.92 18.13
N ASP A 59 10.79 -18.67 17.89
CA ASP A 59 11.39 -17.80 18.89
C ASP A 59 10.35 -16.79 19.41
N PRO A 60 10.07 -16.74 20.71
CA PRO A 60 9.20 -15.74 21.31
C PRO A 60 9.64 -14.28 21.02
N ALA A 61 10.94 -14.04 20.80
CA ALA A 61 11.45 -12.73 20.40
C ALA A 61 10.93 -12.26 19.03
N ASP A 62 10.58 -13.19 18.14
CA ASP A 62 10.02 -12.92 16.81
C ASP A 62 8.48 -12.81 16.80
N SER A 63 7.83 -12.75 17.97
CA SER A 63 6.36 -12.69 18.07
C SER A 63 5.73 -11.55 17.26
N LEU A 64 6.37 -10.39 17.17
CA LEU A 64 5.90 -9.29 16.32
C LEU A 64 6.10 -9.60 14.83
N LYS A 65 7.18 -10.28 14.43
CA LYS A 65 7.39 -10.71 13.05
C LYS A 65 6.37 -11.78 12.65
N TYR A 66 6.03 -12.70 13.56
CA TYR A 66 4.94 -13.65 13.34
C TYR A 66 3.61 -12.94 13.07
N ARG A 67 3.25 -11.95 13.91
CA ARG A 67 2.04 -11.16 13.72
C ARG A 67 2.06 -10.36 12.40
N ALA A 68 3.23 -9.83 12.01
CA ALA A 68 3.41 -9.15 10.73
C ALA A 68 3.25 -10.12 9.55
N ALA A 69 3.75 -11.34 9.65
CA ALA A 69 3.54 -12.39 8.66
C ALA A 69 2.05 -12.75 8.52
N CYS A 70 1.34 -12.93 9.65
CA CYS A 70 -0.11 -13.15 9.65
C CYS A 70 -0.84 -11.99 8.94
N PHE A 71 -0.52 -10.73 9.29
CA PHE A 71 -1.13 -9.56 8.67
C PHE A 71 -0.95 -9.53 7.15
N LEU A 72 0.26 -9.80 6.66
CA LEU A 72 0.52 -9.85 5.21
C LEU A 72 -0.27 -10.97 4.54
N ILE A 73 -0.26 -12.17 5.09
CA ILE A 73 -0.94 -13.35 4.51
C ILE A 73 -2.46 -13.17 4.52
N GLU A 74 -3.04 -12.66 5.60
CA GLU A 74 -4.48 -12.41 5.72
C GLU A 74 -5.03 -11.43 4.67
N ASN A 75 -4.21 -10.47 4.24
CA ASN A 75 -4.59 -9.46 3.26
C ASN A 75 -4.12 -9.78 1.83
N MET A 76 -3.19 -10.71 1.65
CA MET A 76 -2.61 -11.12 0.37
C MET A 76 -3.62 -11.62 -0.68
N PRO A 77 -4.75 -12.29 -0.35
CA PRO A 77 -5.73 -12.77 -1.33
C PRO A 77 -6.31 -11.69 -2.27
N TYR A 78 -6.20 -10.43 -1.89
CA TYR A 78 -6.77 -9.29 -2.61
C TYR A 78 -5.77 -8.60 -3.55
N TYR A 79 -4.52 -9.05 -3.55
CA TYR A 79 -3.45 -8.48 -4.35
C TYR A 79 -3.16 -9.35 -5.56
N THR A 80 -2.99 -8.67 -6.68
CA THR A 80 -2.61 -9.27 -7.96
C THR A 80 -1.52 -8.42 -8.61
N TYR A 81 -0.79 -9.02 -9.53
CA TYR A 81 0.17 -8.33 -10.38
C TYR A 81 0.09 -8.87 -11.80
N TYR A 82 0.69 -8.13 -12.72
CA TYR A 82 0.68 -8.47 -14.13
C TYR A 82 2.06 -8.84 -14.63
N LYS A 83 2.10 -9.78 -15.59
CA LYS A 83 3.28 -10.14 -16.38
C LYS A 83 2.91 -10.21 -17.86
N GLY A 84 3.89 -9.95 -18.71
CA GLY A 84 3.76 -10.11 -20.15
C GLY A 84 4.79 -9.26 -20.89
N LYS A 85 5.13 -9.67 -22.12
CA LYS A 85 6.12 -8.97 -22.96
C LYS A 85 5.77 -7.50 -23.25
N GLN A 86 4.51 -7.13 -23.07
CA GLN A 86 4.10 -5.74 -23.28
C GLN A 86 4.57 -4.81 -22.17
N LEU A 87 4.85 -5.32 -20.97
CA LEU A 87 5.47 -4.51 -19.91
C LEU A 87 6.89 -4.08 -20.28
N ASP A 88 7.65 -4.89 -21.04
CA ASP A 88 8.98 -4.50 -21.51
C ASP A 88 8.91 -3.25 -22.40
N ARG A 89 7.87 -3.14 -23.24
CA ARG A 89 7.61 -1.94 -24.06
C ARG A 89 7.22 -0.74 -23.21
N TYR A 90 6.43 -0.96 -22.20
CA TYR A 90 6.05 0.05 -21.21
C TYR A 90 7.27 0.57 -20.45
N PHE A 91 8.15 -0.30 -20.00
CA PHE A 91 9.41 0.10 -19.37
C PHE A 91 10.37 0.80 -20.33
N THR A 92 10.37 0.41 -21.62
CA THR A 92 11.14 1.09 -22.67
C THR A 92 10.75 2.57 -22.78
N TYR A 93 9.47 2.90 -22.63
CA TYR A 93 9.00 4.29 -22.61
C TYR A 93 9.71 5.11 -21.52
N TYR A 94 9.73 4.61 -20.28
CA TYR A 94 10.39 5.31 -19.17
C TYR A 94 11.91 5.39 -19.37
N ALA A 95 12.53 4.36 -19.89
CA ALA A 95 13.96 4.39 -20.21
C ALA A 95 14.31 5.44 -21.26
N LEU A 96 13.45 5.62 -22.25
CA LEU A 96 13.61 6.67 -23.27
C LEU A 96 13.38 8.07 -22.69
N LEU A 97 12.37 8.25 -21.84
CA LEU A 97 12.15 9.51 -21.13
C LEU A 97 13.38 9.92 -20.33
N GLN A 98 14.02 8.97 -19.64
CA GLN A 98 15.24 9.24 -18.90
C GLN A 98 16.41 9.64 -19.82
N LYS A 99 16.60 8.93 -20.96
CA LYS A 99 17.68 9.22 -21.93
C LYS A 99 17.51 10.57 -22.60
N THR A 100 16.28 11.00 -22.82
CA THR A 100 15.96 12.28 -23.49
C THR A 100 15.89 13.45 -22.51
N ARG A 101 16.04 13.19 -21.23
CA ARG A 101 16.00 14.22 -20.18
C ARG A 101 17.09 15.28 -20.43
N GLY A 102 16.68 16.56 -20.46
CA GLY A 102 17.58 17.68 -20.72
C GLY A 102 17.96 17.91 -22.18
N LEU A 103 17.48 17.09 -23.11
CA LEU A 103 17.75 17.25 -24.54
C LEU A 103 16.70 18.12 -25.27
N GLY A 104 15.77 18.73 -24.55
CA GLY A 104 14.69 19.54 -25.15
C GLY A 104 13.61 18.71 -25.89
N ILE A 105 13.65 17.39 -25.76
CA ILE A 105 12.63 16.49 -26.33
C ILE A 105 11.46 16.38 -25.36
N SER A 106 10.25 16.70 -25.83
CA SER A 106 9.08 16.62 -24.95
C SER A 106 8.69 15.16 -24.65
N PRO A 107 8.15 14.86 -23.47
CA PRO A 107 7.64 13.53 -23.14
C PRO A 107 6.58 13.02 -24.11
N GLN A 108 5.78 13.91 -24.70
CA GLN A 108 4.76 13.56 -25.70
C GLN A 108 5.41 12.97 -26.96
N VAL A 109 6.50 13.55 -27.45
CA VAL A 109 7.25 13.03 -28.62
C VAL A 109 7.77 11.63 -28.33
N VAL A 110 8.25 11.36 -27.12
CA VAL A 110 8.70 10.03 -26.70
C VAL A 110 7.53 9.05 -26.69
N ALA A 111 6.39 9.44 -26.10
CA ALA A 111 5.18 8.61 -26.05
C ALA A 111 4.68 8.25 -27.46
N ASP A 112 4.64 9.23 -28.36
CA ASP A 112 4.20 9.02 -29.74
C ASP A 112 5.17 8.12 -30.52
N SER A 113 6.48 8.26 -30.28
CA SER A 113 7.51 7.40 -30.88
C SER A 113 7.36 5.94 -30.40
N VAL A 114 7.16 5.70 -29.12
CA VAL A 114 6.94 4.36 -28.56
C VAL A 114 5.64 3.75 -29.10
N ARG A 115 4.56 4.55 -29.17
CA ARG A 115 3.28 4.11 -29.75
C ARG A 115 3.43 3.76 -31.23
N HIS A 116 4.21 4.54 -31.99
CA HIS A 116 4.49 4.25 -33.38
C HIS A 116 5.29 2.96 -33.57
N MET A 117 6.31 2.73 -32.74
CA MET A 117 7.16 1.53 -32.80
C MET A 117 6.44 0.24 -32.41
N TYR A 118 5.59 0.29 -31.41
CA TYR A 118 5.05 -0.90 -30.76
C TYR A 118 3.53 -1.02 -30.82
N GLY A 119 2.83 -0.01 -31.31
CA GLY A 119 1.38 0.09 -31.22
C GLY A 119 0.89 0.47 -29.81
N PRO A 120 -0.43 0.54 -29.61
CA PRO A 120 -1.01 0.82 -28.32
C PRO A 120 -0.77 -0.35 -27.35
N LEU A 121 -0.66 -0.02 -26.05
CA LEU A 121 -0.54 -0.99 -24.96
C LEU A 121 -1.94 -1.23 -24.36
N TYR A 122 -2.29 -2.50 -24.16
CA TYR A 122 -3.56 -2.90 -23.58
C TYR A 122 -3.35 -3.81 -22.37
N LEU A 123 -4.11 -3.57 -21.30
CA LEU A 123 -4.08 -4.39 -20.09
C LEU A 123 -4.50 -5.85 -20.38
N ASP A 124 -5.48 -6.04 -21.24
CA ASP A 124 -6.03 -7.35 -21.64
C ASP A 124 -5.00 -8.32 -22.24
N SER A 125 -3.85 -7.77 -22.68
CA SER A 125 -2.75 -8.58 -23.21
C SER A 125 -1.75 -9.06 -22.14
N LEU A 126 -1.95 -8.66 -20.91
CA LEU A 126 -1.13 -9.06 -19.76
C LEU A 126 -1.80 -10.19 -18.99
N GLN A 127 -0.98 -11.10 -18.48
CA GLN A 127 -1.46 -12.18 -17.61
C GLN A 127 -1.45 -11.70 -16.16
N SER A 128 -2.58 -11.86 -15.48
CA SER A 128 -2.72 -11.56 -14.06
C SER A 128 -2.37 -12.76 -13.19
N TYR A 129 -1.70 -12.51 -12.07
CA TYR A 129 -1.31 -13.49 -11.07
C TYR A 129 -1.72 -13.01 -9.68
N ARG A 130 -2.24 -13.91 -8.85
CA ARG A 130 -2.56 -13.59 -7.46
C ARG A 130 -1.33 -13.75 -6.58
N ASP A 131 -1.08 -12.77 -5.70
CA ASP A 131 0.06 -12.82 -4.78
C ASP A 131 0.03 -14.04 -3.88
N ILE A 132 -1.15 -14.36 -3.35
CA ILE A 132 -1.35 -15.48 -2.44
C ILE A 132 -0.94 -16.83 -3.05
N GLU A 133 -0.99 -16.94 -4.38
CA GLU A 133 -0.66 -18.17 -5.14
C GLU A 133 0.80 -18.20 -5.61
N THR A 134 1.56 -17.10 -5.44
CA THR A 134 2.86 -16.96 -6.13
C THR A 134 3.99 -16.39 -5.27
N VAL A 135 3.69 -15.73 -4.14
CA VAL A 135 4.72 -15.17 -3.25
C VAL A 135 5.41 -16.30 -2.50
N ASP A 136 6.72 -16.40 -2.65
CA ASP A 136 7.52 -17.41 -1.96
C ASP A 136 7.97 -16.96 -0.55
N SER A 137 8.42 -17.92 0.24
CA SER A 137 8.83 -17.70 1.62
C SER A 137 10.08 -16.82 1.73
N ALA A 138 11.02 -16.93 0.79
CA ALA A 138 12.26 -16.15 0.80
C ALA A 138 11.97 -14.66 0.58
N TYR A 139 11.11 -14.35 -0.40
CA TYR A 139 10.67 -12.98 -0.67
C TYR A 139 9.98 -12.36 0.54
N LEU A 140 9.01 -13.08 1.12
CA LEU A 140 8.21 -12.54 2.22
C LEU A 140 9.06 -12.36 3.50
N CYS A 141 9.92 -13.31 3.82
CA CYS A 141 10.87 -13.16 4.93
C CYS A 141 11.83 -11.99 4.70
N ASN A 142 12.39 -11.84 3.51
CA ASN A 142 13.27 -10.71 3.20
C ASN A 142 12.54 -9.37 3.40
N ASN A 143 11.30 -9.25 2.93
CA ASN A 143 10.49 -8.06 3.14
C ASN A 143 10.25 -7.77 4.63
N ILE A 144 9.91 -8.78 5.43
CA ILE A 144 9.68 -8.64 6.87
C ILE A 144 10.96 -8.20 7.57
N GLU A 145 12.09 -8.86 7.33
CA GLU A 145 13.37 -8.53 7.99
C GLU A 145 13.81 -7.10 7.68
N TRP A 146 13.75 -6.66 6.43
CA TRP A 146 14.08 -5.28 6.06
C TRP A 146 13.13 -4.26 6.68
N SER A 147 11.83 -4.58 6.74
CA SER A 147 10.85 -3.68 7.35
C SER A 147 11.11 -3.50 8.84
N PHE A 148 11.36 -4.60 9.57
CA PHE A 148 11.70 -4.55 10.99
C PHE A 148 13.01 -3.83 11.25
N LYS A 149 14.05 -4.11 10.44
CA LYS A 149 15.33 -3.42 10.52
C LYS A 149 15.15 -1.90 10.51
N VAL A 150 14.48 -1.36 9.50
CA VAL A 150 14.33 0.10 9.38
C VAL A 150 13.37 0.68 10.42
N TRP A 151 12.35 -0.07 10.84
CA TRP A 151 11.44 0.36 11.90
C TRP A 151 12.14 0.47 13.26
N GLN A 152 13.00 -0.51 13.61
CA GLN A 152 13.63 -0.59 14.91
C GLN A 152 14.95 0.21 15.01
N GLU A 153 15.71 0.28 13.93
CA GLU A 153 17.02 0.94 13.94
C GLU A 153 16.98 2.45 13.67
N GLN A 154 15.90 2.94 12.99
CA GLN A 154 15.83 4.36 12.68
C GLN A 154 15.22 5.16 13.84
N PRO A 155 15.78 6.37 14.14
CA PRO A 155 15.26 7.19 15.24
C PRO A 155 13.78 7.51 15.14
N TRP A 156 13.31 7.78 13.94
CA TRP A 156 11.89 8.13 13.66
C TRP A 156 10.93 6.94 13.70
N GLY A 157 11.42 5.70 13.78
CA GLY A 157 10.60 4.51 14.01
C GLY A 157 10.04 4.40 15.42
N LYS A 158 10.64 5.12 16.39
CA LYS A 158 10.27 5.07 17.82
C LYS A 158 8.80 5.39 18.10
N HIS A 159 8.21 6.29 17.34
CA HIS A 159 6.82 6.72 17.50
C HIS A 159 5.83 6.00 16.56
N VAL A 160 6.31 5.04 15.78
CA VAL A 160 5.46 4.25 14.87
C VAL A 160 4.88 3.07 15.63
N SER A 161 3.57 3.04 15.82
CA SER A 161 2.88 1.91 16.42
C SER A 161 3.01 0.65 15.55
N PHE A 162 2.82 -0.54 16.14
CA PHE A 162 2.82 -1.78 15.36
C PHE A 162 1.70 -1.81 14.30
N ALA A 163 0.55 -1.21 14.59
CA ALA A 163 -0.54 -1.10 13.62
C ALA A 163 -0.14 -0.22 12.43
N ASP A 164 0.45 0.96 12.67
CA ASP A 164 0.94 1.84 11.62
C ASP A 164 2.12 1.23 10.86
N PHE A 165 2.99 0.49 11.55
CA PHE A 165 4.04 -0.30 10.90
C PHE A 165 3.45 -1.28 9.90
N CYS A 166 2.43 -2.05 10.28
CA CYS A 166 1.79 -3.02 9.41
C CYS A 166 1.16 -2.38 8.18
N GLU A 167 0.52 -1.21 8.33
CA GLU A 167 -0.16 -0.54 7.22
C GLU A 167 0.79 0.27 6.32
N TYR A 168 1.79 0.94 6.90
CA TYR A 168 2.53 1.99 6.20
C TYR A 168 4.00 1.68 5.92
N LEU A 169 4.60 0.73 6.64
CA LEU A 169 6.01 0.32 6.43
C LEU A 169 6.16 -1.10 5.91
N LEU A 170 5.40 -2.05 6.44
CA LEU A 170 5.52 -3.47 6.15
C LEU A 170 5.10 -3.87 4.72
N PRO A 171 4.11 -3.22 4.04
CA PRO A 171 3.65 -3.67 2.74
C PRO A 171 4.76 -3.80 1.71
N TYR A 172 4.78 -4.92 1.00
CA TYR A 172 5.81 -5.27 0.02
C TYR A 172 5.55 -4.67 -1.37
N ARG A 173 4.36 -4.12 -1.60
CA ARG A 173 3.91 -3.50 -2.85
C ARG A 173 3.12 -2.23 -2.60
N ILE A 174 2.82 -1.51 -3.67
CA ILE A 174 1.98 -0.31 -3.66
C ILE A 174 0.66 -0.60 -4.40
N GLY A 175 0.72 -1.14 -5.59
CA GLY A 175 -0.42 -1.44 -6.45
C GLY A 175 -0.36 -2.84 -7.04
N ASP A 176 -0.40 -2.92 -8.34
CA ASP A 176 -0.45 -4.15 -9.14
C ASP A 176 0.83 -4.40 -9.96
N GLU A 177 1.93 -3.76 -9.56
CA GLU A 177 3.25 -3.94 -10.16
C GLU A 177 3.78 -5.36 -10.00
N THR A 178 4.64 -5.76 -10.94
CA THR A 178 5.40 -7.02 -10.81
C THR A 178 6.24 -6.99 -9.54
N LEU A 179 6.22 -8.09 -8.78
CA LEU A 179 6.95 -8.21 -7.52
C LEU A 179 8.47 -8.15 -7.75
N ALA A 180 9.16 -7.39 -6.91
CA ALA A 180 10.61 -7.26 -6.89
C ALA A 180 11.12 -7.07 -5.46
N SER A 181 12.32 -7.58 -5.15
CA SER A 181 13.02 -7.32 -3.88
C SER A 181 13.71 -5.96 -3.96
N TRP A 182 13.06 -4.93 -3.44
CA TRP A 182 13.46 -3.54 -3.64
C TRP A 182 14.04 -2.86 -2.40
N ARG A 183 13.73 -3.33 -1.20
CA ARG A 183 14.03 -2.61 0.05
C ARG A 183 15.51 -2.35 0.24
N GLU A 184 16.33 -3.37 0.07
CA GLU A 184 17.77 -3.28 0.25
C GLU A 184 18.42 -2.29 -0.73
N SER A 185 18.14 -2.42 -2.01
CA SER A 185 18.73 -1.57 -3.05
C SER A 185 18.34 -0.10 -2.88
N ILE A 186 17.09 0.17 -2.53
CA ILE A 186 16.63 1.54 -2.25
C ILE A 186 17.22 2.06 -0.94
N TYR A 187 17.28 1.23 0.10
CA TYR A 187 17.94 1.60 1.36
C TYR A 187 19.39 2.00 1.11
N GLN A 188 20.18 1.17 0.46
CA GLN A 188 21.60 1.46 0.17
C GLN A 188 21.77 2.77 -0.60
N LYS A 189 20.87 3.03 -1.56
CA LYS A 189 20.95 4.23 -2.40
C LYS A 189 20.61 5.52 -1.67
N TYR A 190 19.63 5.52 -0.77
CA TYR A 190 19.07 6.74 -0.19
C TYR A 190 19.39 6.94 1.31
N ASN A 191 19.85 5.91 2.01
CA ASN A 191 20.04 5.95 3.46
C ASN A 191 21.02 7.05 3.91
N LEU A 192 22.11 7.26 3.16
CA LEU A 192 23.11 8.27 3.46
C LEU A 192 22.56 9.72 3.45
N LEU A 193 21.46 9.97 2.75
CA LEU A 193 20.82 11.29 2.74
C LEU A 193 20.30 11.72 4.11
N LEU A 194 20.14 10.79 5.05
CA LEU A 194 19.64 11.02 6.40
C LEU A 194 20.75 11.00 7.48
N ASP A 195 22.02 10.83 7.10
CA ASP A 195 23.11 10.76 8.07
C ASP A 195 23.30 12.07 8.84
N SER A 196 23.18 13.20 8.16
CA SER A 196 23.23 14.51 8.82
C SER A 196 22.12 14.67 9.85
N LEU A 197 20.91 14.16 9.59
CA LEU A 197 19.80 14.17 10.54
C LEU A 197 20.11 13.26 11.74
N ARG A 198 20.63 12.06 11.51
CA ARG A 198 20.98 11.12 12.60
C ARG A 198 22.05 11.70 13.53
N ALA A 199 23.07 12.32 12.95
CA ALA A 199 24.17 12.94 13.68
C ALA A 199 23.79 14.28 14.34
N SER A 200 22.69 14.89 13.91
CA SER A 200 22.29 16.21 14.40
C SER A 200 21.76 16.17 15.84
N GLY A 201 21.90 17.31 16.54
CA GLY A 201 21.23 17.56 17.82
C GLY A 201 19.80 18.08 17.67
N VAL A 202 19.15 17.92 16.51
CA VAL A 202 17.77 18.36 16.30
C VAL A 202 16.84 17.65 17.27
N LEU A 203 16.06 18.44 18.01
CA LEU A 203 15.21 17.94 19.10
C LEU A 203 14.17 16.91 18.63
N ASP A 204 13.66 17.04 17.43
CA ASP A 204 12.57 16.19 16.91
C ASP A 204 13.03 15.19 15.82
N LYS A 205 14.33 14.78 15.82
CA LYS A 205 14.82 13.79 14.85
C LYS A 205 14.13 12.41 14.94
N GLU A 206 13.42 12.16 16.03
CA GLU A 206 12.60 10.97 16.21
C GLU A 206 11.21 11.08 15.55
N ASP A 207 10.86 12.27 15.05
CA ASP A 207 9.58 12.49 14.39
C ASP A 207 9.66 12.09 12.90
N PRO A 208 8.80 11.18 12.43
CA PRO A 208 8.78 10.76 11.03
C PRO A 208 8.68 11.90 10.02
N ILE A 209 7.97 13.00 10.36
CA ILE A 209 7.82 14.13 9.45
C ILE A 209 9.12 14.91 9.26
N VAL A 210 9.97 14.96 10.27
CA VAL A 210 11.30 15.61 10.17
C VAL A 210 12.19 14.82 9.23
N ALA A 211 12.18 13.48 9.35
CA ALA A 211 12.91 12.60 8.45
C ALA A 211 12.37 12.69 7.01
N ALA A 212 11.05 12.72 6.84
CA ALA A 212 10.41 12.88 5.52
C ALA A 212 10.85 14.20 4.85
N ARG A 213 10.80 15.31 5.55
CA ARG A 213 11.23 16.63 5.04
C ARG A 213 12.70 16.62 4.63
N CYS A 214 13.60 16.14 5.49
CA CYS A 214 15.01 16.05 5.20
C CYS A 214 15.30 15.20 3.95
N LEU A 215 14.68 14.05 3.85
CA LEU A 215 14.79 13.15 2.71
C LEU A 215 14.29 13.81 1.42
N LEU A 216 13.07 14.33 1.43
CA LEU A 216 12.41 14.86 0.25
C LEU A 216 13.09 16.13 -0.27
N ASP A 217 13.59 16.99 0.63
CA ASP A 217 14.41 18.13 0.24
C ASP A 217 15.71 17.72 -0.45
N SER A 218 16.32 16.62 -0.01
CA SER A 218 17.52 16.07 -0.62
C SER A 218 17.23 15.44 -1.98
N ILE A 219 16.16 14.69 -2.10
CA ILE A 219 15.75 14.03 -3.36
C ILE A 219 15.33 15.06 -4.42
N ARG A 220 14.65 16.13 -4.01
CA ARG A 220 14.17 17.20 -4.89
C ARG A 220 15.31 17.87 -5.66
N LYS A 221 16.47 18.03 -5.04
CA LYS A 221 17.68 18.62 -5.68
C LYS A 221 18.10 17.85 -6.93
N GLY A 222 17.83 16.56 -7.00
CA GLY A 222 18.13 15.73 -8.17
C GLY A 222 17.11 15.87 -9.33
N GLY A 223 16.10 16.73 -9.17
CA GLY A 223 15.06 17.00 -10.16
C GLY A 223 14.13 15.82 -10.42
N ALA A 224 13.00 16.10 -11.05
CA ALA A 224 12.04 15.12 -11.57
C ALA A 224 11.45 15.62 -12.89
N VAL A 225 10.84 14.73 -13.65
CA VAL A 225 10.07 15.08 -14.85
C VAL A 225 8.61 14.69 -14.62
N PHE A 226 7.78 15.70 -14.38
CA PHE A 226 6.34 15.49 -14.38
C PHE A 226 5.81 15.44 -15.82
N THR A 227 5.02 14.44 -16.13
CA THR A 227 4.34 14.32 -17.43
C THR A 227 3.06 13.51 -17.30
N THR A 228 2.02 13.96 -17.98
CA THR A 228 0.77 13.22 -18.16
C THR A 228 0.78 12.39 -19.45
N ALA A 229 1.84 12.50 -20.27
CA ALA A 229 2.04 11.70 -21.47
C ALA A 229 2.50 10.27 -21.14
N VAL A 230 1.93 9.66 -20.11
CA VAL A 230 2.15 8.26 -19.72
C VAL A 230 1.01 7.39 -20.21
N PRO A 231 1.25 6.12 -20.55
CA PRO A 231 0.17 5.20 -20.89
C PRO A 231 -0.83 5.08 -19.73
N ALA A 232 -2.10 5.38 -20.01
CA ALA A 232 -3.18 5.23 -19.05
C ALA A 232 -3.60 3.75 -18.90
N ASN A 233 -4.20 3.40 -17.77
CA ASN A 233 -4.80 2.09 -17.50
C ASN A 233 -3.81 0.91 -17.60
N LEU A 234 -2.54 1.15 -17.31
CA LEU A 234 -1.53 0.10 -17.17
C LEU A 234 -1.17 -0.12 -15.70
N PRO A 235 -0.59 -1.27 -15.36
CA PRO A 235 -0.13 -1.56 -14.00
C PRO A 235 0.88 -0.52 -13.51
N HIS A 236 1.05 -0.45 -12.19
CA HIS A 236 2.14 0.32 -11.60
C HIS A 236 3.49 -0.15 -12.15
N VAL A 237 4.41 0.78 -12.38
CA VAL A 237 5.69 0.47 -13.05
C VAL A 237 6.71 -0.22 -12.16
N GLY A 238 6.46 -0.24 -10.86
CA GLY A 238 7.32 -0.89 -9.88
C GLY A 238 8.54 -0.10 -9.44
N PRO A 239 9.25 -0.63 -8.42
CA PRO A 239 10.24 0.12 -7.64
C PRO A 239 11.49 0.53 -8.43
N GLU A 240 11.87 -0.21 -9.46
CA GLU A 240 13.05 0.12 -10.25
C GLU A 240 12.80 1.31 -11.19
N VAL A 241 11.65 1.29 -11.87
CA VAL A 241 11.30 2.31 -12.86
C VAL A 241 10.99 3.64 -12.21
N VAL A 242 10.26 3.66 -11.08
CA VAL A 242 9.93 4.92 -10.39
C VAL A 242 11.16 5.68 -9.89
N GLN A 243 12.30 4.99 -9.66
CA GLN A 243 13.55 5.65 -9.28
C GLN A 243 14.11 6.59 -10.35
N GLN A 244 13.59 6.54 -11.57
CA GLN A 244 13.91 7.51 -12.62
C GLN A 244 13.28 8.88 -12.35
N LYS A 245 12.35 8.97 -11.42
CA LYS A 245 11.63 10.20 -11.01
C LYS A 245 10.98 10.90 -12.20
N THR A 246 10.33 10.12 -13.04
CA THR A 246 9.67 10.58 -14.27
C THR A 246 8.31 9.92 -14.39
N GLY A 247 7.29 10.69 -14.66
CA GLY A 247 5.93 10.21 -14.82
C GLY A 247 4.87 11.19 -14.33
N SER A 248 3.66 10.69 -14.15
CA SER A 248 2.52 11.42 -13.60
C SER A 248 2.57 11.50 -12.07
N CYS A 249 1.51 11.99 -11.47
CA CYS A 249 1.34 11.96 -10.01
C CYS A 249 1.46 10.53 -9.46
N ARG A 250 1.06 9.49 -10.21
CA ARG A 250 1.14 8.09 -9.79
C ARG A 250 2.59 7.65 -9.61
N GLU A 251 3.41 7.73 -10.65
CA GLU A 251 4.80 7.28 -10.62
C GLU A 251 5.64 8.07 -9.62
N LEU A 252 5.39 9.37 -9.49
CA LEU A 252 6.10 10.22 -8.53
C LEU A 252 5.69 9.97 -7.08
N THR A 253 4.42 9.66 -6.83
CA THR A 253 3.92 9.24 -5.52
C THR A 253 4.50 7.88 -5.14
N ASP A 254 4.45 6.90 -6.04
CA ASP A 254 5.01 5.56 -5.82
C ASP A 254 6.51 5.63 -5.49
N PHE A 255 7.26 6.47 -6.21
CA PHE A 255 8.67 6.71 -5.92
C PHE A 255 8.90 7.15 -4.47
N VAL A 256 8.14 8.14 -4.01
CA VAL A 256 8.26 8.64 -2.63
C VAL A 256 7.92 7.56 -1.63
N VAL A 257 6.84 6.79 -1.86
CA VAL A 257 6.40 5.72 -0.96
C VAL A 257 7.45 4.62 -0.84
N TYR A 258 8.02 4.16 -1.96
CA TYR A 258 9.09 3.14 -1.94
C TYR A 258 10.30 3.62 -1.14
N VAL A 259 10.76 4.86 -1.39
CA VAL A 259 11.94 5.40 -0.69
C VAL A 259 11.66 5.60 0.80
N CYS A 260 10.51 6.15 1.15
CA CYS A 260 10.11 6.31 2.55
C CYS A 260 10.01 4.99 3.29
N ARG A 261 9.32 3.99 2.71
CA ARG A 261 9.22 2.64 3.31
C ARG A 261 10.57 1.96 3.47
N ALA A 262 11.48 2.12 2.50
CA ALA A 262 12.83 1.58 2.59
C ALA A 262 13.66 2.21 3.71
N LEU A 263 13.34 3.42 4.12
CA LEU A 263 14.06 4.18 5.16
C LEU A 263 13.30 4.23 6.50
N GLY A 264 12.23 3.48 6.66
CA GLY A 264 11.45 3.41 7.90
C GLY A 264 10.59 4.65 8.17
N ILE A 265 10.25 5.43 7.15
CA ILE A 265 9.37 6.59 7.25
C ILE A 265 7.97 6.17 6.84
N PRO A 266 6.98 6.10 7.78
CA PRO A 266 5.64 5.66 7.47
C PRO A 266 4.92 6.69 6.58
N CYS A 267 4.28 6.20 5.52
CA CYS A 267 3.51 7.04 4.62
C CYS A 267 2.41 6.25 3.92
N ALA A 268 1.34 6.94 3.57
CA ALA A 268 0.21 6.42 2.83
C ALA A 268 0.06 7.14 1.49
N ILE A 269 -0.72 6.55 0.58
CA ILE A 269 -1.23 7.23 -0.61
C ILE A 269 -2.66 7.67 -0.32
N ASP A 270 -2.90 8.98 -0.44
CA ASP A 270 -4.23 9.53 -0.50
C ASP A 270 -4.57 9.86 -1.96
N PHE A 271 -5.77 9.55 -2.40
CA PHE A 271 -6.16 9.75 -3.79
C PHE A 271 -7.62 10.17 -3.96
N MET A 272 -7.87 10.85 -5.06
CA MET A 272 -9.19 11.17 -5.59
C MET A 272 -9.39 10.41 -6.89
N PRO A 273 -10.37 9.50 -7.00
CA PRO A 273 -10.65 8.78 -8.24
C PRO A 273 -11.12 9.71 -9.36
N ILE A 274 -11.78 10.81 -8.99
CA ILE A 274 -12.25 11.85 -9.90
C ILE A 274 -12.02 13.20 -9.22
N ARG A 275 -11.40 14.14 -9.93
CA ARG A 275 -11.30 15.55 -9.52
C ARG A 275 -12.64 16.25 -9.76
N GLY A 276 -12.89 17.31 -9.00
CA GLY A 276 -14.12 18.10 -9.17
C GLY A 276 -14.10 19.07 -10.36
N ASP A 277 -12.94 19.31 -10.93
CA ASP A 277 -12.68 20.24 -12.04
C ASP A 277 -12.30 19.56 -13.35
N GLU A 278 -11.89 18.31 -13.31
CA GLU A 278 -11.45 17.53 -14.47
C GLU A 278 -11.90 16.06 -14.35
N ASN A 279 -12.14 15.41 -15.49
CA ASN A 279 -12.42 13.98 -15.52
C ASN A 279 -11.11 13.17 -15.48
N ASP A 280 -10.36 13.35 -14.40
CA ASP A 280 -9.09 12.69 -14.15
C ASP A 280 -8.95 12.40 -12.65
N SER A 281 -8.09 11.46 -12.31
CA SER A 281 -7.72 11.12 -10.93
C SER A 281 -6.52 11.93 -10.46
N HIS A 282 -6.33 12.01 -9.15
CA HIS A 282 -5.12 12.58 -8.57
C HIS A 282 -4.74 11.86 -7.29
N GLN A 283 -3.43 11.75 -7.03
CA GLN A 283 -2.91 11.15 -5.82
C GLN A 283 -1.67 11.86 -5.31
N TRP A 284 -1.43 11.71 -4.00
CA TRP A 284 -0.31 12.30 -3.27
C TRP A 284 0.10 11.44 -2.10
N VAL A 285 1.24 11.76 -1.49
CA VAL A 285 1.71 11.07 -0.28
C VAL A 285 1.19 11.78 0.96
N ALA A 286 0.67 11.01 1.89
CA ALA A 286 0.25 11.46 3.22
C ALA A 286 1.22 10.95 4.29
N PHE A 287 1.60 11.84 5.20
CA PHE A 287 2.44 11.56 6.36
C PHE A 287 1.71 11.94 7.65
N THR A 288 2.12 11.33 8.74
CA THR A 288 1.65 11.69 10.07
C THR A 288 2.85 11.95 10.97
N ASP A 289 2.84 13.05 11.72
CA ASP A 289 3.86 13.30 12.73
C ASP A 289 3.61 12.46 14.01
N LYS A 290 4.52 12.53 14.96
CA LYS A 290 4.42 11.82 16.25
C LYS A 290 3.22 12.23 17.11
N TYR A 291 2.52 13.32 16.75
CA TYR A 291 1.32 13.81 17.46
C TYR A 291 0.01 13.47 16.72
N GLY A 292 0.10 12.83 15.56
CA GLY A 292 -1.06 12.51 14.73
C GLY A 292 -1.48 13.63 13.77
N THR A 293 -0.67 14.69 13.62
CA THR A 293 -0.94 15.74 12.63
C THR A 293 -0.65 15.22 11.23
N LEU A 294 -1.57 15.47 10.31
CA LEU A 294 -1.50 14.99 8.93
C LEU A 294 -0.77 16.02 8.04
N TYR A 295 0.15 15.53 7.24
CA TYR A 295 0.89 16.27 6.21
C TYR A 295 0.71 15.60 4.86
N TYR A 296 0.80 16.38 3.78
CA TYR A 296 0.79 15.86 2.42
C TYR A 296 2.03 16.30 1.65
N HIS A 297 2.37 15.54 0.62
CA HIS A 297 3.46 15.86 -0.30
C HIS A 297 3.08 15.46 -1.72
N GLU A 298 3.19 16.43 -2.62
CA GLU A 298 3.14 16.25 -4.06
C GLU A 298 4.53 16.54 -4.63
N PHE A 299 5.13 15.55 -5.26
CA PHE A 299 6.44 15.76 -5.84
C PHE A 299 6.31 16.61 -7.13
N PRO A 300 7.15 17.65 -7.37
CA PRO A 300 8.35 18.02 -6.64
C PRO A 300 8.17 19.06 -5.51
N ASN A 301 6.97 19.32 -5.09
CA ASN A 301 6.66 20.31 -4.06
C ASN A 301 7.24 19.90 -2.68
N GLY A 302 7.25 20.80 -1.72
CA GLY A 302 7.66 20.50 -0.36
C GLY A 302 6.57 19.78 0.44
N VAL A 303 6.95 19.28 1.63
CA VAL A 303 5.97 18.71 2.57
C VAL A 303 5.19 19.85 3.24
N SER A 304 3.87 19.79 3.13
CA SER A 304 2.96 20.78 3.69
C SER A 304 1.99 20.13 4.69
N GLU A 305 1.70 20.84 5.78
CA GLU A 305 0.68 20.41 6.73
C GLU A 305 -0.71 20.42 6.07
N VAL A 306 -1.50 19.37 6.30
CA VAL A 306 -2.88 19.32 5.86
C VAL A 306 -3.72 20.20 6.78
N ARG A 307 -4.14 21.34 6.27
CA ARG A 307 -5.08 22.23 6.93
C ARG A 307 -6.47 22.01 6.37
N LYS A 308 -7.50 22.47 7.11
CA LYS A 308 -8.90 22.32 6.71
C LYS A 308 -9.21 22.91 5.31
N ASP A 309 -8.39 23.87 4.91
CA ASP A 309 -8.41 24.62 3.64
C ASP A 309 -7.21 24.36 2.72
N ALA A 310 -6.28 23.49 3.10
CA ALA A 310 -4.94 23.42 2.55
C ALA A 310 -4.78 22.59 1.28
N MET A 311 -5.77 21.86 0.85
CA MET A 311 -5.76 21.28 -0.50
C MET A 311 -6.40 22.27 -1.48
N CYS A 312 -5.85 23.48 -1.42
CA CYS A 312 -6.40 24.66 -2.04
C CYS A 312 -6.38 24.58 -3.56
N GLY A 313 -7.49 24.87 -4.17
CA GLY A 313 -7.63 25.06 -5.60
C GLY A 313 -8.18 23.87 -6.36
N MET A 314 -8.15 22.66 -5.80
CA MET A 314 -8.82 21.52 -6.43
C MET A 314 -10.17 21.25 -5.72
N PRO A 315 -11.31 21.32 -6.45
CA PRO A 315 -12.59 20.92 -5.88
C PRO A 315 -12.54 19.45 -5.48
N LYS A 316 -12.72 19.16 -4.18
CA LYS A 316 -12.68 17.81 -3.64
C LYS A 316 -14.06 17.20 -3.70
N ILE A 317 -14.19 16.04 -4.33
CA ILE A 317 -15.41 15.24 -4.24
C ILE A 317 -15.25 14.27 -3.06
N LYS A 318 -14.28 13.35 -3.12
CA LYS A 318 -13.99 12.39 -2.07
C LYS A 318 -12.53 11.97 -2.13
N VAL A 319 -11.88 11.93 -0.96
CA VAL A 319 -10.51 11.46 -0.79
C VAL A 319 -10.54 10.11 -0.12
N TYR A 320 -9.78 9.16 -0.65
CA TYR A 320 -9.56 7.84 -0.09
C TYR A 320 -8.11 7.69 0.30
N ARG A 321 -7.87 6.92 1.36
CA ARG A 321 -6.54 6.47 1.75
C ARG A 321 -6.33 5.03 1.32
N ASN A 322 -5.23 4.76 0.63
CA ASN A 322 -4.81 3.41 0.31
C ASN A 322 -4.21 2.76 1.56
N THR A 323 -4.83 1.68 2.02
CA THR A 323 -4.35 0.82 3.11
C THR A 323 -3.99 -0.55 2.56
N PHE A 324 -3.06 -1.26 3.20
CA PHE A 324 -2.75 -2.63 2.81
C PHE A 324 -3.83 -3.59 3.31
N SER A 325 -4.36 -3.35 4.51
CA SER A 325 -5.49 -4.11 5.00
C SER A 325 -6.79 -3.73 4.28
N LEU A 326 -7.64 -4.72 4.10
CA LEU A 326 -9.01 -4.47 3.66
C LEU A 326 -9.81 -3.74 4.74
N ASN A 327 -10.49 -2.68 4.34
CA ASN A 327 -11.56 -2.10 5.13
C ASN A 327 -12.76 -3.08 5.11
N ARG A 328 -12.92 -3.83 6.17
CA ARG A 328 -14.01 -4.79 6.37
C ARG A 328 -15.16 -4.17 7.12
#